data_df54f04e95610671db163c3da392691e
#
_entry.id   df54f04e95610671db163c3da392691e
#
_cell.length_a   1.000
_cell.length_b   1.000
_cell.length_c   1.000
_cell.angle_alpha   90.00
_cell.angle_beta   90.00
_cell.angle_gamma   90.00
#
_symmetry.space_group_name_H-M   'P 1'
#
loop_
_entity.id
_entity.type
_entity.pdbx_description
1 polymer ?
#
loop_
_entity_poly.entity_id
_entity_poly.type
_entity_poly.pdbx_seq_one_letter_code
_entity_poly.pdbx_strand_id
1 'polypeptide(L)'
;EDFKVRNAVDRNGVKREISFSKGTAVVRLNQPSRNLIEAILTFDIRFDNDFLRTQRKSQLKYGKTKVYDATGWSLALGYDVNVFYSEVVPTVKTMPYESAEKKGGIVGKSPKVGYVFSGSDDRAYSALGKLLDMGVKVWCSREPFSVDGRSYPRGSFLIRVNANPDVLERDIVAVAKETDIVIHGVNGGLVTSGPDLGGNEFQLLERPRI
;
A
#
# COMPACT_ATOMS: atom_id res chain seq x y z
N GLU A 1 23.45 0.00 -7.01
CA GLU A 1 23.51 -0.26 -8.46
C GLU A 1 22.37 -1.18 -8.89
N ASP A 2 22.05 -1.18 -10.16
CA ASP A 2 21.11 -2.13 -10.75
C ASP A 2 21.79 -3.49 -10.89
N PHE A 3 21.02 -4.57 -10.79
CA PHE A 3 21.56 -5.93 -10.88
C PHE A 3 20.57 -6.89 -11.53
N LYS A 4 21.06 -8.05 -11.93
CA LYS A 4 20.26 -9.10 -12.51
C LYS A 4 20.33 -10.38 -11.71
N VAL A 5 19.23 -11.09 -11.63
CA VAL A 5 19.14 -12.40 -11.02
C VAL A 5 18.63 -13.39 -12.04
N ARG A 6 19.43 -14.42 -12.31
CA ARG A 6 19.03 -15.55 -13.16
C ARG A 6 18.14 -16.49 -12.34
N ASN A 7 17.14 -17.07 -13.01
CA ASN A 7 16.22 -18.03 -12.38
C ASN A 7 15.44 -17.46 -11.18
N ALA A 8 15.17 -16.17 -11.17
CA ALA A 8 14.23 -15.58 -10.21
C ALA A 8 12.83 -16.11 -10.48
N VAL A 9 12.14 -16.56 -9.43
CA VAL A 9 10.78 -17.10 -9.48
C VAL A 9 9.80 -16.00 -9.14
N ASP A 10 8.89 -15.68 -10.05
CA ASP A 10 7.84 -14.70 -9.82
C ASP A 10 6.61 -15.31 -9.11
N ARG A 11 5.61 -14.49 -8.82
CA ARG A 11 4.36 -14.90 -8.15
C ARG A 11 3.55 -15.97 -8.90
N ASN A 12 3.85 -16.19 -10.17
CA ASN A 12 3.19 -17.23 -10.99
C ASN A 12 4.03 -18.52 -11.04
N GLY A 13 5.13 -18.60 -10.30
CA GLY A 13 6.05 -19.73 -10.29
C GLY A 13 6.96 -19.82 -11.54
N VAL A 14 6.98 -18.75 -12.35
CA VAL A 14 7.79 -18.72 -13.57
C VAL A 14 9.22 -18.33 -13.24
N LYS A 15 10.17 -19.18 -13.67
CA LYS A 15 11.61 -18.89 -13.56
C LYS A 15 12.10 -18.09 -14.75
N ARG A 16 12.69 -16.92 -14.50
CA ARG A 16 13.27 -16.08 -15.56
C ARG A 16 14.37 -15.17 -15.03
N GLU A 17 15.14 -14.61 -15.94
CA GLU A 17 16.08 -13.53 -15.57
C GLU A 17 15.29 -12.24 -15.31
N ILE A 18 15.53 -11.63 -14.15
CA ILE A 18 14.90 -10.37 -13.75
C ILE A 18 15.98 -9.33 -13.50
N SER A 19 15.76 -8.13 -14.01
CA SER A 19 16.55 -6.95 -13.69
C SER A 19 15.92 -6.20 -12.52
N PHE A 20 16.72 -5.90 -11.52
CA PHE A 20 16.32 -5.16 -10.33
C PHE A 20 17.03 -3.83 -10.28
N SER A 21 16.29 -2.78 -9.98
CA SER A 21 16.85 -1.44 -9.83
C SER A 21 17.53 -1.24 -8.48
N LYS A 22 18.42 -0.29 -8.41
CA LYS A 22 18.97 0.22 -7.15
C LYS A 22 17.85 0.55 -6.17
N GLY A 23 17.99 0.13 -4.91
CA GLY A 23 16.98 0.31 -3.88
C GLY A 23 16.05 -0.89 -3.69
N THR A 24 16.18 -1.94 -4.51
CA THR A 24 15.48 -3.20 -4.27
C THR A 24 15.91 -3.82 -2.95
N ALA A 25 14.94 -4.20 -2.11
CA ALA A 25 15.20 -4.89 -0.86
C ALA A 25 15.54 -6.36 -1.12
N VAL A 26 16.62 -6.85 -0.49
CA VAL A 26 17.05 -8.24 -0.55
C VAL A 26 16.93 -8.85 0.84
N VAL A 27 16.08 -9.86 0.99
CA VAL A 27 15.86 -10.57 2.25
C VAL A 27 16.52 -11.94 2.17
N ARG A 28 17.53 -12.19 3.00
CA ARG A 28 18.24 -13.48 3.06
C ARG A 28 17.46 -14.44 3.96
N LEU A 29 17.22 -15.67 3.49
CA LEU A 29 16.51 -16.69 4.27
C LEU A 29 17.41 -17.48 5.23
N ASN A 30 18.73 -17.33 5.16
CA ASN A 30 19.67 -17.96 6.09
C ASN A 30 19.79 -17.16 7.42
N GLN A 31 18.67 -16.98 8.08
CA GLN A 31 18.53 -16.25 9.34
C GLN A 31 17.49 -16.92 10.24
N PRO A 32 17.50 -16.65 11.57
CA PRO A 32 16.57 -17.28 12.52
C PRO A 32 15.08 -17.09 12.17
N SER A 33 14.72 -15.96 11.57
CA SER A 33 13.33 -15.63 11.18
C SER A 33 12.90 -16.25 9.84
N ARG A 34 13.65 -17.16 9.27
CA ARG A 34 13.37 -17.78 7.96
C ARG A 34 11.93 -18.22 7.81
N ASN A 35 11.42 -19.02 8.75
CA ASN A 35 10.08 -19.60 8.66
C ASN A 35 8.99 -18.51 8.67
N LEU A 36 9.19 -17.45 9.44
CA LEU A 36 8.27 -16.32 9.46
C LEU A 36 8.29 -15.59 8.11
N ILE A 37 9.47 -15.31 7.56
CA ILE A 37 9.62 -14.63 6.28
C ILE A 37 8.97 -15.45 5.16
N GLU A 38 9.25 -16.74 5.11
CA GLU A 38 8.61 -17.64 4.15
C GLU A 38 7.08 -17.63 4.30
N ALA A 39 6.55 -17.71 5.52
CA ALA A 39 5.11 -17.71 5.77
C ALA A 39 4.41 -16.43 5.30
N ILE A 40 5.00 -15.26 5.54
CA ILE A 40 4.37 -13.96 5.22
C ILE A 40 4.59 -13.50 3.78
N LEU A 41 5.63 -14.00 3.09
CA LEU A 41 5.93 -13.61 1.71
C LEU A 41 5.57 -14.66 0.67
N THR A 42 5.25 -15.91 1.08
CA THR A 42 4.88 -16.98 0.14
C THR A 42 3.60 -16.63 -0.61
N PHE A 43 3.65 -16.75 -1.94
CA PHE A 43 2.51 -16.57 -2.83
C PHE A 43 2.10 -17.85 -3.59
N ASP A 44 2.90 -18.92 -3.51
CA ASP A 44 2.60 -20.24 -4.10
C ASP A 44 2.50 -21.27 -2.96
N ILE A 45 1.36 -21.31 -2.31
CA ILE A 45 1.10 -22.26 -1.22
C ILE A 45 0.66 -23.60 -1.84
N ARG A 46 1.50 -24.62 -1.70
CA ARG A 46 1.20 -25.99 -2.13
C ARG A 46 1.02 -26.86 -0.91
N PHE A 47 -0.17 -27.42 -0.78
CA PHE A 47 -0.44 -28.45 0.20
C PHE A 47 -0.02 -29.81 -0.35
N ASP A 48 0.52 -30.68 0.52
CA ASP A 48 0.79 -32.06 0.14
C ASP A 48 -0.51 -32.84 -0.10
N ASN A 49 -0.41 -33.91 -0.88
CA ASN A 49 -1.57 -34.70 -1.29
C ASN A 49 -2.27 -35.40 -0.12
N ASP A 50 -1.56 -35.78 0.92
CA ASP A 50 -2.13 -36.47 2.07
C ASP A 50 -2.90 -35.51 2.95
N PHE A 51 -2.40 -34.29 3.12
CA PHE A 51 -3.16 -33.21 3.75
C PHE A 51 -4.46 -32.95 3.00
N LEU A 52 -4.42 -32.76 1.67
CA LEU A 52 -5.60 -32.49 0.85
C LEU A 52 -6.63 -33.62 0.93
N ARG A 53 -6.18 -34.89 0.86
CA ARG A 53 -7.06 -36.05 1.02
C ARG A 53 -7.72 -36.10 2.39
N THR A 54 -6.97 -35.79 3.43
CA THR A 54 -7.48 -35.75 4.82
C THR A 54 -8.50 -34.64 4.99
N GLN A 55 -8.22 -33.45 4.46
CA GLN A 55 -9.15 -32.31 4.51
C GLN A 55 -10.44 -32.61 3.74
N ARG A 56 -10.35 -33.24 2.55
CA ARG A 56 -11.52 -33.67 1.78
C ARG A 56 -12.37 -34.68 2.53
N LYS A 57 -11.76 -35.68 3.17
CA LYS A 57 -12.50 -36.64 4.04
C LYS A 57 -13.20 -35.95 5.19
N SER A 58 -12.53 -35.01 5.85
CA SER A 58 -13.08 -34.24 6.98
C SER A 58 -14.26 -33.38 6.51
N GLN A 59 -14.12 -32.69 5.37
CA GLN A 59 -15.19 -31.89 4.77
C GLN A 59 -16.41 -32.71 4.43
N LEU A 60 -16.23 -33.88 3.81
CA LEU A 60 -17.35 -34.77 3.43
C LEU A 60 -18.04 -35.42 4.63
N LYS A 61 -17.29 -35.74 5.68
CA LYS A 61 -17.83 -36.46 6.88
C LYS A 61 -18.39 -35.52 7.92
N TYR A 62 -17.75 -34.32 8.12
CA TYR A 62 -18.04 -33.43 9.24
C TYR A 62 -18.42 -32.01 8.83
N GLY A 63 -18.40 -31.69 7.54
CA GLY A 63 -18.59 -30.33 7.03
C GLY A 63 -17.49 -29.36 7.43
N LYS A 64 -16.33 -29.84 7.90
CA LYS A 64 -15.23 -29.03 8.44
C LYS A 64 -13.95 -29.25 7.66
N THR A 65 -13.22 -28.18 7.41
CA THR A 65 -11.89 -28.19 6.80
C THR A 65 -10.97 -27.17 7.46
N LYS A 66 -9.68 -27.49 7.53
CA LYS A 66 -8.63 -26.55 7.98
C LYS A 66 -7.96 -25.81 6.83
N VAL A 67 -8.40 -26.03 5.59
CA VAL A 67 -7.82 -25.33 4.42
C VAL A 67 -8.02 -23.82 4.53
N TYR A 68 -9.08 -23.36 5.19
CA TYR A 68 -9.38 -21.95 5.41
C TYR A 68 -8.95 -21.42 6.79
N ASP A 69 -8.35 -22.27 7.64
CA ASP A 69 -7.77 -21.85 8.93
C ASP A 69 -6.39 -21.16 8.73
N ALA A 70 -6.11 -20.66 7.54
CA ALA A 70 -4.87 -19.93 7.28
C ALA A 70 -4.92 -18.60 8.04
N THR A 71 -4.07 -18.48 9.05
CA THR A 71 -3.91 -17.26 9.85
C THR A 71 -2.94 -16.24 9.22
N GLY A 72 -2.26 -16.63 8.15
CA GLY A 72 -1.31 -15.79 7.44
C GLY A 72 -1.64 -15.73 5.95
N TRP A 73 -1.95 -14.55 5.47
CA TRP A 73 -2.05 -14.25 4.05
C TRP A 73 -0.72 -13.69 3.55
N SER A 74 -0.38 -13.96 2.29
CA SER A 74 0.82 -13.37 1.69
C SER A 74 0.77 -11.84 1.72
N LEU A 75 1.67 -11.22 2.45
CA LEU A 75 1.81 -9.76 2.46
C LEU A 75 2.20 -9.23 1.08
N ALA A 76 2.94 -10.02 0.30
CA ALA A 76 3.29 -9.67 -1.07
C ALA A 76 2.04 -9.43 -1.94
N LEU A 77 1.02 -10.29 -1.78
CA LEU A 77 -0.26 -10.16 -2.50
C LEU A 77 -1.16 -9.09 -1.86
N GLY A 78 -1.19 -9.01 -0.53
CA GLY A 78 -2.03 -8.05 0.19
C GLY A 78 -1.64 -6.61 -0.07
N TYR A 79 -0.34 -6.34 -0.20
CA TYR A 79 0.20 -5.00 -0.47
C TYR A 79 0.57 -4.75 -1.94
N ASP A 80 0.25 -5.69 -2.85
CA ASP A 80 0.62 -5.65 -4.28
C ASP A 80 2.11 -5.35 -4.50
N VAL A 81 2.97 -5.97 -3.69
CA VAL A 81 4.43 -5.83 -3.78
C VAL A 81 4.99 -6.93 -4.68
N ASN A 82 5.85 -6.55 -5.61
CA ASN A 82 6.56 -7.50 -6.44
C ASN A 82 7.64 -8.22 -5.64
N VAL A 83 7.42 -9.48 -5.32
CA VAL A 83 8.35 -10.37 -4.64
C VAL A 83 8.82 -11.46 -5.59
N PHE A 84 10.10 -11.77 -5.53
CA PHE A 84 10.74 -12.83 -6.32
C PHE A 84 11.59 -13.69 -5.41
N TYR A 85 11.60 -14.99 -5.64
CA TYR A 85 12.49 -15.92 -4.95
C TYR A 85 13.69 -16.27 -5.82
N SER A 86 14.85 -16.43 -5.21
CA SER A 86 16.05 -16.90 -5.87
C SER A 86 16.87 -17.81 -4.96
N GLU A 87 17.36 -18.89 -5.51
CA GLU A 87 18.36 -19.77 -4.85
C GLU A 87 19.77 -19.18 -4.91
N VAL A 88 19.97 -18.17 -5.78
CA VAL A 88 21.26 -17.52 -5.98
C VAL A 88 21.25 -16.17 -5.30
N VAL A 89 22.21 -15.96 -4.41
CA VAL A 89 22.45 -14.64 -3.81
C VAL A 89 23.04 -13.71 -4.87
N PRO A 90 22.42 -12.55 -5.11
CA PRO A 90 22.99 -11.61 -6.08
C PRO A 90 24.35 -11.09 -5.63
N THR A 91 25.31 -11.03 -6.58
CA THR A 91 26.68 -10.56 -6.35
C THR A 91 26.72 -9.03 -6.43
N VAL A 92 26.00 -8.35 -5.53
CA VAL A 92 25.93 -6.89 -5.48
C VAL A 92 26.23 -6.40 -4.08
N LYS A 93 26.74 -5.19 -3.98
CA LYS A 93 26.94 -4.54 -2.67
C LYS A 93 25.58 -4.21 -2.07
N THR A 94 25.28 -4.82 -0.94
CA THR A 94 24.08 -4.53 -0.15
C THR A 94 24.44 -3.67 1.06
N MET A 95 23.50 -2.86 1.52
CA MET A 95 23.57 -2.11 2.76
C MET A 95 22.40 -2.57 3.67
N PRO A 96 22.54 -2.47 4.99
CA PRO A 96 21.41 -2.67 5.88
C PRO A 96 20.24 -1.80 5.44
N TYR A 97 19.02 -2.36 5.48
CA TYR A 97 17.82 -1.57 5.23
C TYR A 97 17.59 -0.66 6.44
N GLU A 98 17.64 0.63 6.19
CA GLU A 98 17.19 1.63 7.14
C GLU A 98 15.84 2.15 6.65
N SER A 99 14.81 2.04 7.48
CA SER A 99 13.52 2.66 7.20
C SER A 99 13.74 4.16 7.07
N ALA A 100 13.54 4.70 5.87
CA ALA A 100 13.48 6.15 5.71
C ALA A 100 12.24 6.61 6.49
N GLU A 101 12.44 7.18 7.67
CA GLU A 101 11.37 7.86 8.40
C GLU A 101 10.82 8.98 7.51
N LYS A 102 9.73 8.70 6.84
CA LYS A 102 8.97 9.74 6.16
C LYS A 102 8.31 10.55 7.27
N LYS A 103 8.92 11.66 7.64
CA LYS A 103 8.28 12.61 8.56
C LYS A 103 7.01 13.13 7.91
N GLY A 104 5.90 12.87 8.55
CA GLY A 104 4.60 13.37 8.12
C GLY A 104 4.55 14.90 8.17
N GLY A 105 3.71 15.46 7.34
CA GLY A 105 3.55 16.91 7.26
C GLY A 105 2.89 17.36 5.97
N ILE A 106 2.80 18.67 5.80
CA ILE A 106 2.25 19.27 4.59
C ILE A 106 3.37 19.76 3.67
N VAL A 107 3.25 19.47 2.40
CA VAL A 107 4.05 20.03 1.32
C VAL A 107 3.18 21.01 0.53
N GLY A 108 3.57 22.29 0.49
CA GLY A 108 2.78 23.38 -0.08
C GLY A 108 1.80 23.96 0.94
N LYS A 109 2.05 25.22 1.35
CA LYS A 109 1.24 25.93 2.36
C LYS A 109 0.05 26.64 1.71
N SER A 110 -1.04 26.75 2.46
CA SER A 110 -2.24 27.55 2.12
C SER A 110 -2.72 27.31 0.68
N PRO A 111 -3.03 26.08 0.28
CA PRO A 111 -3.44 25.78 -1.07
C PRO A 111 -4.80 26.40 -1.39
N LYS A 112 -4.97 26.84 -2.65
CA LYS A 112 -6.23 27.47 -3.10
C LYS A 112 -7.34 26.46 -3.40
N VAL A 113 -6.98 25.23 -3.80
CA VAL A 113 -7.92 24.21 -4.26
C VAL A 113 -8.16 23.17 -3.19
N GLY A 114 -7.10 22.56 -2.64
CA GLY A 114 -7.28 21.48 -1.69
C GLY A 114 -5.97 20.83 -1.24
N TYR A 115 -6.13 19.77 -0.46
CA TYR A 115 -5.05 18.93 0.00
C TYR A 115 -5.27 17.51 -0.50
N VAL A 116 -4.21 16.87 -0.97
CA VAL A 116 -4.25 15.51 -1.53
C VAL A 116 -3.23 14.62 -0.83
N PHE A 117 -3.61 13.39 -0.52
CA PHE A 117 -2.71 12.37 -0.02
C PHE A 117 -3.05 10.99 -0.60
N SER A 118 -2.01 10.17 -0.74
CA SER A 118 -2.11 8.88 -1.41
C SER A 118 -2.77 7.84 -0.51
N GLY A 119 -3.74 7.09 -1.04
CA GLY A 119 -4.34 5.92 -0.39
C GLY A 119 -3.46 4.66 -0.40
N SER A 120 -2.30 4.68 -1.09
CA SER A 120 -1.35 3.55 -1.08
C SER A 120 -0.52 3.46 0.21
N ASP A 121 -0.60 4.44 1.09
CA ASP A 121 0.09 4.44 2.38
C ASP A 121 -0.91 4.04 3.47
N ASP A 122 -0.65 2.99 4.22
CA ASP A 122 -1.54 2.50 5.30
C ASP A 122 -1.86 3.58 6.33
N ARG A 123 -0.93 4.51 6.56
CA ARG A 123 -1.09 5.66 7.45
C ARG A 123 -2.17 6.62 6.98
N ALA A 124 -2.49 6.61 5.68
CA ALA A 124 -3.56 7.42 5.11
C ALA A 124 -4.93 7.11 5.70
N TYR A 125 -5.18 5.85 6.06
CA TYR A 125 -6.47 5.45 6.66
C TYR A 125 -6.59 5.93 8.11
N SER A 126 -5.48 5.97 8.86
CA SER A 126 -5.45 6.58 10.19
C SER A 126 -5.69 8.10 10.11
N ALA A 127 -5.06 8.78 9.14
CA ALA A 127 -5.30 10.19 8.89
C ALA A 127 -6.75 10.47 8.47
N LEU A 128 -7.29 9.65 7.55
CA LEU A 128 -8.68 9.74 7.11
C LEU A 128 -9.65 9.64 8.30
N GLY A 129 -9.49 8.64 9.16
CA GLY A 129 -10.34 8.45 10.34
C GLY A 129 -10.35 9.69 11.23
N LYS A 130 -9.18 10.24 11.56
CA LYS A 130 -9.05 11.47 12.36
C LYS A 130 -9.71 12.68 11.69
N LEU A 131 -9.49 12.86 10.38
CA LEU A 131 -10.12 13.96 9.63
C LEU A 131 -11.66 13.85 9.62
N LEU A 132 -12.20 12.65 9.41
CA LEU A 132 -13.64 12.42 9.46
C LEU A 132 -14.22 12.64 10.86
N ASP A 133 -13.49 12.26 11.92
CA ASP A 133 -13.87 12.50 13.32
C ASP A 133 -13.93 14.00 13.66
N MET A 134 -13.06 14.79 13.03
CA MET A 134 -13.08 16.26 13.13
C MET A 134 -14.17 16.91 12.27
N GLY A 135 -14.96 16.14 11.52
CA GLY A 135 -15.99 16.65 10.62
C GLY A 135 -15.49 17.19 9.29
N VAL A 136 -14.23 16.91 8.95
CA VAL A 136 -13.65 17.32 7.67
C VAL A 136 -14.30 16.51 6.54
N LYS A 137 -14.76 17.20 5.51
CA LYS A 137 -15.27 16.57 4.29
C LYS A 137 -14.09 16.10 3.44
N VAL A 138 -13.97 14.80 3.25
CA VAL A 138 -12.91 14.15 2.48
C VAL A 138 -13.55 13.38 1.32
N TRP A 139 -12.95 13.50 0.15
CA TRP A 139 -13.35 12.75 -1.06
C TRP A 139 -12.30 11.69 -1.37
N CYS A 140 -12.76 10.57 -1.90
CA CYS A 140 -11.92 9.47 -2.39
C CYS A 140 -11.99 9.42 -3.93
N SER A 141 -10.85 9.36 -4.58
CA SER A 141 -10.79 9.21 -6.04
C SER A 141 -11.15 7.79 -6.48
N ARG A 142 -12.02 7.67 -7.48
CA ARG A 142 -12.38 6.39 -8.10
C ARG A 142 -11.42 5.99 -9.22
N GLU A 143 -10.65 6.95 -9.74
CA GLU A 143 -9.70 6.76 -10.82
C GLU A 143 -8.33 7.35 -10.44
N PRO A 144 -7.23 6.85 -11.01
CA PRO A 144 -5.94 7.51 -10.82
C PRO A 144 -5.92 8.88 -11.48
N PHE A 145 -5.15 9.81 -10.92
CA PHE A 145 -5.01 11.16 -11.45
C PHE A 145 -3.61 11.72 -11.19
N SER A 146 -3.27 12.78 -11.93
CA SER A 146 -1.99 13.48 -11.76
C SER A 146 -2.22 14.99 -11.69
N VAL A 147 -1.68 15.61 -10.66
CA VAL A 147 -1.77 17.05 -10.40
C VAL A 147 -0.47 17.58 -9.81
N ASP A 148 -0.07 18.78 -10.18
CA ASP A 148 1.16 19.45 -9.74
C ASP A 148 2.42 18.55 -9.86
N GLY A 149 2.52 17.79 -10.97
CA GLY A 149 3.64 16.90 -11.27
C GLY A 149 3.73 15.63 -10.42
N ARG A 150 2.65 15.28 -9.67
CA ARG A 150 2.55 14.07 -8.86
C ARG A 150 1.41 13.21 -9.34
N SER A 151 1.65 11.90 -9.35
CA SER A 151 0.63 10.90 -9.67
C SER A 151 0.07 10.28 -8.40
N TYR A 152 -1.24 10.13 -8.38
CA TYR A 152 -2.01 9.56 -7.28
C TYR A 152 -2.81 8.37 -7.79
N PRO A 153 -2.73 7.20 -7.15
CA PRO A 153 -3.50 6.04 -7.55
C PRO A 153 -4.98 6.21 -7.19
N ARG A 154 -5.82 5.36 -7.77
CA ARG A 154 -7.18 5.16 -7.30
C ARG A 154 -7.20 4.95 -5.78
N GLY A 155 -8.20 5.51 -5.09
CA GLY A 155 -8.30 5.45 -3.64
C GLY A 155 -7.52 6.54 -2.91
N SER A 156 -6.93 7.50 -3.64
CA SER A 156 -6.30 8.67 -3.01
C SER A 156 -7.35 9.67 -2.52
N PHE A 157 -7.00 10.43 -1.50
CA PHE A 157 -7.91 11.30 -0.77
C PHE A 157 -7.69 12.77 -1.10
N LEU A 158 -8.81 13.51 -1.19
CA LEU A 158 -8.85 14.95 -1.47
C LEU A 158 -9.66 15.67 -0.39
N ILE A 159 -9.11 16.72 0.17
CA ILE A 159 -9.81 17.68 1.03
C ILE A 159 -9.95 18.97 0.23
N ARG A 160 -11.18 19.35 -0.15
CA ARG A 160 -11.45 20.59 -0.88
C ARG A 160 -11.54 21.77 0.08
N VAL A 161 -10.77 22.81 -0.14
CA VAL A 161 -10.75 24.01 0.73
C VAL A 161 -12.13 24.70 0.73
N ASN A 162 -12.73 24.89 -0.42
CA ASN A 162 -14.02 25.57 -0.55
C ASN A 162 -15.21 24.84 0.12
N ALA A 163 -15.08 23.54 0.33
CA ALA A 163 -16.09 22.73 1.00
C ALA A 163 -15.85 22.55 2.51
N ASN A 164 -14.71 23.03 2.99
CA ASN A 164 -14.26 22.95 4.39
C ASN A 164 -13.79 24.32 4.89
N PRO A 165 -14.64 25.35 4.89
CA PRO A 165 -14.22 26.72 5.22
C PRO A 165 -13.71 26.86 6.67
N ASP A 166 -14.22 26.04 7.57
CA ASP A 166 -13.90 26.07 9.00
C ASP A 166 -12.70 25.18 9.37
N VAL A 167 -12.12 24.46 8.40
CA VAL A 167 -10.96 23.58 8.64
C VAL A 167 -9.69 24.42 8.58
N LEU A 168 -9.00 24.50 9.68
CA LEU A 168 -7.73 25.20 9.76
C LEU A 168 -6.59 24.32 9.24
N GLU A 169 -5.71 24.93 8.45
CA GLU A 169 -4.48 24.27 7.97
C GLU A 169 -3.69 23.62 9.11
N ARG A 170 -3.64 24.26 10.29
CA ARG A 170 -2.96 23.72 11.47
C ARG A 170 -3.49 22.35 11.88
N ASP A 171 -4.79 22.10 11.72
CA ASP A 171 -5.45 20.85 12.13
C ASP A 171 -5.07 19.73 11.16
N ILE A 172 -5.04 20.04 9.86
CA ILE A 172 -4.53 19.11 8.84
C ILE A 172 -3.03 18.82 9.06
N VAL A 173 -2.23 19.85 9.40
CA VAL A 173 -0.82 19.70 9.76
C VAL A 173 -0.64 18.79 10.97
N ALA A 174 -1.47 18.97 12.02
CA ALA A 174 -1.41 18.15 13.21
C ALA A 174 -1.70 16.67 12.89
N VAL A 175 -2.77 16.39 12.14
CA VAL A 175 -3.11 15.04 11.70
C VAL A 175 -1.98 14.44 10.85
N ALA A 176 -1.43 15.20 9.89
CA ALA A 176 -0.35 14.73 9.04
C ALA A 176 0.90 14.33 9.84
N LYS A 177 1.26 15.12 10.86
CA LYS A 177 2.39 14.83 11.76
C LYS A 177 2.12 13.64 12.68
N GLU A 178 0.93 13.57 13.27
CA GLU A 178 0.56 12.50 14.20
C GLU A 178 0.50 11.13 13.50
N THR A 179 0.11 11.11 12.24
CA THR A 179 -0.01 9.88 11.45
C THR A 179 1.19 9.61 10.55
N ASP A 180 2.22 10.47 10.56
CA ASP A 180 3.39 10.40 9.69
C ASP A 180 3.08 10.36 8.19
N ILE A 181 1.89 10.87 7.77
CA ILE A 181 1.49 10.95 6.37
C ILE A 181 1.97 12.26 5.72
N VAL A 182 2.36 12.17 4.46
CA VAL A 182 2.65 13.38 3.67
C VAL A 182 1.39 13.80 2.93
N ILE A 183 0.92 15.02 3.18
CA ILE A 183 -0.23 15.65 2.54
C ILE A 183 0.27 16.77 1.64
N HIS A 184 -0.16 16.82 0.40
CA HIS A 184 0.26 17.84 -0.57
C HIS A 184 -0.84 18.89 -0.76
N GLY A 185 -0.48 20.16 -0.58
CA GLY A 185 -1.34 21.28 -0.98
C GLY A 185 -1.34 21.48 -2.48
N VAL A 186 -2.52 21.66 -3.07
CA VAL A 186 -2.76 21.79 -4.51
C VAL A 186 -3.40 23.14 -4.81
N ASN A 187 -2.77 23.90 -5.75
CA ASN A 187 -3.19 25.25 -6.11
C ASN A 187 -3.94 25.31 -7.45
N GLY A 188 -3.77 24.33 -8.33
CA GLY A 188 -4.47 24.20 -9.59
C GLY A 188 -5.50 23.10 -9.54
N GLY A 189 -6.73 23.36 -10.00
CA GLY A 189 -7.77 22.34 -10.15
C GLY A 189 -7.62 21.53 -11.43
N LEU A 190 -6.80 22.00 -12.38
CA LEU A 190 -6.53 21.32 -13.63
C LEU A 190 -5.55 20.19 -13.41
N VAL A 191 -5.98 18.97 -13.71
CA VAL A 191 -5.15 17.77 -13.65
C VAL A 191 -4.46 17.55 -15.00
N THR A 192 -3.26 16.97 -14.96
CA THR A 192 -2.52 16.62 -16.19
C THR A 192 -2.94 15.26 -16.74
N SER A 193 -3.58 14.42 -15.94
CA SER A 193 -4.14 13.13 -16.34
C SER A 193 -5.17 12.68 -15.32
N GLY A 194 -6.25 12.03 -15.79
CA GLY A 194 -7.34 11.56 -14.94
C GLY A 194 -8.42 12.63 -14.70
N PRO A 195 -9.33 12.40 -13.74
CA PRO A 195 -10.46 13.28 -13.45
C PRO A 195 -10.02 14.57 -12.75
N ASP A 196 -10.70 15.67 -13.08
CA ASP A 196 -10.52 16.95 -12.40
C ASP A 196 -10.93 16.86 -10.91
N LEU A 197 -10.23 17.61 -10.04
CA LEU A 197 -10.45 17.59 -8.59
C LEU A 197 -11.86 18.01 -8.16
N GLY A 198 -12.61 18.66 -9.05
CA GLY A 198 -14.03 18.99 -8.87
C GLY A 198 -15.01 17.95 -9.41
N GLY A 199 -14.52 16.95 -10.14
CA GLY A 199 -15.32 15.98 -10.89
C GLY A 199 -16.08 14.96 -10.04
N ASN A 200 -16.99 14.24 -10.72
CA ASN A 200 -17.87 13.22 -10.10
C ASN A 200 -17.11 11.92 -9.75
N GLU A 201 -15.90 11.75 -10.25
CA GLU A 201 -15.03 10.61 -9.93
C GLU A 201 -14.39 10.72 -8.53
N PHE A 202 -14.65 11.83 -7.83
CA PHE A 202 -14.32 12.00 -6.43
C PHE A 202 -15.56 11.82 -5.57
N GLN A 203 -15.65 10.69 -4.88
CA GLN A 203 -16.77 10.35 -4.00
C GLN A 203 -16.56 10.96 -2.61
N LEU A 204 -17.53 11.70 -2.11
CA LEU A 204 -17.55 12.16 -0.71
C LEU A 204 -17.64 10.95 0.22
N LEU A 205 -16.76 10.90 1.20
CA LEU A 205 -16.76 9.88 2.23
C LEU A 205 -17.61 10.30 3.42
N GLU A 206 -18.32 9.35 3.99
CA GLU A 206 -19.07 9.53 5.23
C GLU A 206 -18.35 8.85 6.39
N ARG A 207 -18.50 9.43 7.58
CA ARG A 207 -18.00 8.78 8.80
C ARG A 207 -18.76 7.47 9.02
N PRO A 208 -18.06 6.34 9.23
CA PRO A 208 -18.72 5.08 9.56
C PRO A 208 -19.55 5.22 10.84
N ARG A 209 -20.78 4.72 10.82
CA ARG A 209 -21.62 4.58 12.02
C ARG A 209 -21.42 3.16 12.54
N ILE A 210 -20.74 3.04 13.67
CA ILE A 210 -20.51 1.77 14.37
C ILE A 210 -21.44 1.71 15.57
#